data_4b63e9a500d0bc98443cdc808256cfac
#
_entry.id   4b63e9a500d0bc98443cdc808256cfac
#
_cell.length_a   1.000
_cell.length_b   1.000
_cell.length_c   1.000
_cell.angle_alpha   90.00
_cell.angle_beta   90.00
_cell.angle_gamma   90.00
#
_symmetry.space_group_name_H-M   'P 1'
#
loop_
_entity.id
_entity.type
_entity.pdbx_description
1 polymer ?
#
loop_
_entity_poly.entity_id
_entity_poly.type
_entity_poly.pdbx_seq_one_letter_code
_entity_poly.pdbx_strand_id
1 'polypeptide(L)'
;VDQYIGGVEHAILHLLYSRFFMRAVKLSNKKVKDAEPFKGLFTQGMVCHETYKDESQKWVSPDEIEKDKSGKIFHKKTNGKIKVGPSEAMSKSKKNIIDPESMIKVYGADAVRWFILSDSPPDKDVQWSNQGVNASHKFLQKIWNLNLLIINHSNKKISKKVEDAFNDEFNSYVLKITNLIENFQLNVVVANVYEIYHLFNKYLVKEVGSECLKKNLVNFMKIIIPFVPHLANECLQKLNETEISAWPKIDKKSIKKQLIKMAVQINGKTRDVIE
;
A
#
# COMPACT_ATOMS: atom_id res chain seq x y z
N VAL A 1 15.65 -12.11 -14.89
CA VAL A 1 14.92 -11.25 -13.94
C VAL A 1 13.45 -11.57 -14.04
N ASP A 2 12.74 -11.65 -12.91
CA ASP A 2 11.34 -12.10 -12.89
C ASP A 2 10.37 -11.03 -13.36
N GLN A 3 10.55 -9.79 -12.92
CA GLN A 3 9.67 -8.68 -13.25
C GLN A 3 10.44 -7.45 -13.71
N TYR A 4 9.89 -6.75 -14.70
CA TYR A 4 10.23 -5.38 -15.07
C TYR A 4 9.06 -4.47 -14.66
N ILE A 5 9.32 -3.52 -13.76
CA ILE A 5 8.33 -2.57 -13.30
C ILE A 5 8.82 -1.17 -13.67
N GLY A 6 8.00 -0.40 -14.40
CA GLY A 6 8.36 0.95 -14.81
C GLY A 6 7.18 1.65 -15.49
N GLY A 7 7.32 2.96 -15.73
CA GLY A 7 6.34 3.73 -16.49
C GLY A 7 6.30 3.32 -17.96
N VAL A 8 5.20 3.67 -18.64
CA VAL A 8 4.98 3.34 -20.05
C VAL A 8 6.06 3.93 -20.98
N GLU A 9 6.69 5.03 -20.59
CA GLU A 9 7.78 5.68 -21.33
C GLU A 9 9.00 4.77 -21.55
N HIS A 10 9.22 3.80 -20.64
CA HIS A 10 10.31 2.85 -20.77
C HIS A 10 10.09 1.80 -21.87
N ALA A 11 8.89 1.70 -22.44
CA ALA A 11 8.64 0.81 -23.57
C ALA A 11 9.55 1.11 -24.76
N ILE A 12 9.82 2.41 -24.99
CA ILE A 12 10.71 2.91 -26.05
C ILE A 12 12.09 3.36 -25.55
N LEU A 13 12.35 3.24 -24.24
CA LEU A 13 13.63 3.60 -23.60
C LEU A 13 14.31 2.34 -23.05
N HIS A 14 14.39 2.22 -21.74
CA HIS A 14 15.17 1.16 -21.09
C HIS A 14 14.70 -0.25 -21.45
N LEU A 15 13.39 -0.50 -21.53
CA LEU A 15 12.86 -1.82 -21.90
C LEU A 15 13.31 -2.22 -23.31
N LEU A 16 13.23 -1.31 -24.29
CA LEU A 16 13.66 -1.56 -25.65
C LEU A 16 15.16 -1.87 -25.72
N TYR A 17 15.98 -1.04 -25.06
CA TYR A 17 17.45 -1.21 -25.06
C TYR A 17 17.88 -2.50 -24.36
N SER A 18 17.29 -2.83 -23.22
CA SER A 18 17.62 -4.06 -22.47
C SER A 18 17.29 -5.32 -23.28
N ARG A 19 16.16 -5.32 -24.00
CA ARG A 19 15.76 -6.42 -24.87
C ARG A 19 16.68 -6.54 -26.08
N PHE A 20 17.00 -5.43 -26.72
CA PHE A 20 17.95 -5.40 -27.84
C PHE A 20 19.33 -5.94 -27.41
N PHE A 21 19.84 -5.43 -26.30
CA PHE A 21 21.14 -5.83 -25.77
C PHE A 21 21.18 -7.35 -25.46
N MET A 22 20.15 -7.88 -24.79
CA MET A 22 20.10 -9.31 -24.48
C MET A 22 20.08 -10.18 -25.74
N ARG A 23 19.34 -9.78 -26.77
CA ARG A 23 19.30 -10.48 -28.08
C ARG A 23 20.66 -10.43 -28.78
N ALA A 24 21.34 -9.28 -28.77
CA ALA A 24 22.69 -9.13 -29.34
C ALA A 24 23.72 -10.01 -28.61
N VAL A 25 23.67 -10.04 -27.26
CA VAL A 25 24.54 -10.92 -26.46
C VAL A 25 24.24 -12.40 -26.74
N LYS A 26 23.00 -12.80 -26.88
CA LYS A 26 22.63 -14.18 -27.23
C LYS A 26 23.18 -14.61 -28.60
N LEU A 27 23.16 -13.70 -29.59
CA LEU A 27 23.70 -13.97 -30.91
C LEU A 27 25.23 -14.16 -30.89
N SER A 28 25.94 -13.37 -30.06
CA SER A 28 27.39 -13.40 -29.95
C SER A 28 27.90 -14.48 -28.97
N ASN A 29 27.10 -14.89 -28.01
CA ASN A 29 27.49 -15.83 -26.95
C ASN A 29 26.47 -16.96 -26.77
N LYS A 30 26.81 -18.13 -27.31
CA LYS A 30 25.98 -19.36 -27.25
C LYS A 30 25.68 -19.86 -25.84
N LYS A 31 26.41 -19.39 -24.80
CA LYS A 31 26.14 -19.74 -23.39
C LYS A 31 24.89 -19.02 -22.84
N VAL A 32 24.49 -17.90 -23.44
CA VAL A 32 23.27 -17.17 -23.05
C VAL A 32 22.05 -17.84 -23.69
N LYS A 33 21.23 -18.47 -22.87
CA LYS A 33 20.05 -19.22 -23.31
C LYS A 33 18.84 -18.34 -23.63
N ASP A 34 18.61 -17.31 -22.83
CA ASP A 34 17.44 -16.46 -22.91
C ASP A 34 17.63 -15.30 -23.89
N ALA A 35 16.61 -15.00 -24.68
CA ALA A 35 16.60 -13.85 -25.57
C ALA A 35 15.94 -12.63 -24.93
N GLU A 36 15.11 -12.84 -23.92
CA GLU A 36 14.40 -11.79 -23.19
C GLU A 36 14.96 -11.66 -21.76
N PRO A 37 15.26 -10.44 -21.31
CA PRO A 37 15.87 -10.21 -20.00
C PRO A 37 14.86 -10.37 -18.83
N PHE A 38 13.57 -10.22 -19.10
CA PHE A 38 12.50 -10.22 -18.09
C PHE A 38 11.45 -11.28 -18.42
N LYS A 39 10.93 -11.97 -17.39
CA LYS A 39 9.84 -12.94 -17.52
C LYS A 39 8.48 -12.26 -17.61
N GLY A 40 8.29 -11.15 -16.92
CA GLY A 40 7.06 -10.37 -16.90
C GLY A 40 7.32 -8.87 -17.01
N LEU A 41 6.31 -8.15 -17.49
CA LEU A 41 6.26 -6.69 -17.54
C LEU A 41 5.06 -6.21 -16.76
N PHE A 42 5.29 -5.24 -15.86
CA PHE A 42 4.23 -4.52 -15.19
C PHE A 42 4.42 -3.01 -15.42
N THR A 43 3.49 -2.41 -16.15
CA THR A 43 3.53 -0.96 -16.43
C THR A 43 2.80 -0.22 -15.33
N GLN A 44 3.54 0.58 -14.56
CA GLN A 44 2.99 1.41 -13.49
C GLN A 44 2.38 2.71 -14.02
N GLY A 45 1.37 3.24 -13.29
CA GLY A 45 0.82 4.57 -13.50
C GLY A 45 1.77 5.69 -13.05
N MET A 46 1.40 6.91 -13.35
CA MET A 46 2.15 8.13 -13.01
C MET A 46 1.64 8.73 -11.69
N VAL A 47 2.51 9.45 -10.99
CA VAL A 47 2.08 10.31 -9.89
C VAL A 47 1.72 11.67 -10.44
N CYS A 48 0.47 12.07 -10.25
CA CYS A 48 -0.10 13.30 -10.77
C CYS A 48 -0.34 14.31 -9.64
N HIS A 49 -0.24 15.58 -9.95
CA HIS A 49 -0.57 16.68 -9.04
C HIS A 49 -1.20 17.84 -9.79
N GLU A 50 -2.02 18.61 -9.10
CA GLU A 50 -2.59 19.86 -9.64
C GLU A 50 -1.49 20.78 -10.15
N THR A 51 -1.82 21.54 -11.18
CA THR A 51 -0.94 22.58 -11.74
C THR A 51 -1.41 23.95 -11.31
N TYR A 52 -0.48 24.87 -11.12
CA TYR A 52 -0.78 26.22 -10.62
C TYR A 52 -0.17 27.28 -11.52
N LYS A 53 -0.94 28.34 -11.82
CA LYS A 53 -0.47 29.49 -12.57
C LYS A 53 -0.81 30.79 -11.86
N ASP A 54 0.12 31.73 -11.91
CA ASP A 54 -0.12 33.11 -11.49
C ASP A 54 -0.96 33.90 -12.53
N GLU A 55 -1.26 35.15 -12.23
CA GLU A 55 -2.01 36.05 -13.12
C GLU A 55 -1.28 36.31 -14.45
N SER A 56 0.06 36.17 -14.47
CA SER A 56 0.91 36.30 -15.67
C SER A 56 1.03 35.00 -16.45
N GLN A 57 0.23 33.96 -16.13
CA GLN A 57 0.24 32.63 -16.72
C GLN A 57 1.56 31.84 -16.52
N LYS A 58 2.41 32.24 -15.59
CA LYS A 58 3.62 31.52 -15.21
C LYS A 58 3.29 30.39 -14.24
N TRP A 59 3.98 29.25 -14.40
CA TRP A 59 3.85 28.12 -13.50
C TRP A 59 4.39 28.45 -12.11
N VAL A 60 3.61 28.08 -11.08
CA VAL A 60 3.93 28.27 -9.67
C VAL A 60 4.04 26.91 -9.00
N SER A 61 5.02 26.75 -8.12
CA SER A 61 5.24 25.51 -7.39
C SER A 61 4.26 25.35 -6.22
N PRO A 62 3.87 24.08 -5.85
CA PRO A 62 2.98 23.83 -4.72
C PRO A 62 3.46 24.40 -3.37
N ASP A 63 4.77 24.51 -3.17
CA ASP A 63 5.37 25.10 -1.97
C ASP A 63 5.29 26.64 -1.92
N GLU A 64 5.07 27.30 -3.07
CA GLU A 64 4.90 28.75 -3.18
C GLU A 64 3.45 29.22 -2.99
N ILE A 65 2.49 28.32 -2.82
CA ILE A 65 1.08 28.65 -2.67
C ILE A 65 0.59 28.45 -1.23
N GLU A 66 -0.46 29.18 -0.88
CA GLU A 66 -1.18 29.05 0.38
C GLU A 66 -2.69 29.01 0.13
N LYS A 67 -3.42 28.27 0.98
CA LYS A 67 -4.86 28.13 0.91
C LYS A 67 -5.50 28.75 2.14
N ASP A 68 -6.42 29.69 1.95
CA ASP A 68 -7.16 30.30 3.06
C ASP A 68 -8.27 29.38 3.60
N LYS A 69 -8.93 29.84 4.67
CA LYS A 69 -10.04 29.13 5.29
C LYS A 69 -11.27 28.96 4.36
N SER A 70 -11.39 29.81 3.34
CA SER A 70 -12.47 29.73 2.33
C SER A 70 -12.12 28.82 1.15
N GLY A 71 -10.89 28.28 1.11
CA GLY A 71 -10.40 27.43 0.04
C GLY A 71 -9.80 28.17 -1.15
N LYS A 72 -9.66 29.47 -1.10
CA LYS A 72 -8.96 30.26 -2.14
C LYS A 72 -7.47 30.08 -2.03
N ILE A 73 -6.81 30.01 -3.17
CA ILE A 73 -5.37 29.77 -3.29
C ILE A 73 -4.68 31.04 -3.79
N PHE A 74 -3.60 31.45 -3.08
CA PHE A 74 -2.76 32.59 -3.45
C PHE A 74 -1.28 32.24 -3.32
N HIS A 75 -0.48 33.06 -3.98
CA HIS A 75 0.97 33.00 -3.88
C HIS A 75 1.44 33.56 -2.53
N LYS A 76 2.19 32.77 -1.75
CA LYS A 76 2.66 33.12 -0.39
C LYS A 76 3.37 34.47 -0.27
N LYS A 77 4.18 34.84 -1.28
CA LYS A 77 4.99 36.07 -1.23
C LYS A 77 4.27 37.32 -1.77
N THR A 78 3.44 37.15 -2.81
CA THR A 78 2.83 38.27 -3.54
C THR A 78 1.36 38.49 -3.20
N ASN A 79 0.73 37.56 -2.49
CA ASN A 79 -0.74 37.48 -2.28
C ASN A 79 -1.56 37.52 -3.59
N GLY A 80 -0.89 37.35 -4.75
CA GLY A 80 -1.54 37.26 -6.06
C GLY A 80 -2.41 36.02 -6.18
N LYS A 81 -3.50 36.14 -6.94
CA LYS A 81 -4.41 35.00 -7.16
C LYS A 81 -3.72 33.91 -7.96
N ILE A 82 -3.99 32.67 -7.58
CA ILE A 82 -3.50 31.48 -8.28
C ILE A 82 -4.67 30.78 -8.97
N LYS A 83 -4.49 30.49 -10.23
CA LYS A 83 -5.38 29.65 -11.02
C LYS A 83 -4.95 28.20 -10.89
N VAL A 84 -5.84 27.35 -10.38
CA VAL A 84 -5.65 25.90 -10.33
C VAL A 84 -5.99 25.32 -11.69
N GLY A 85 -5.07 24.55 -12.24
CA GLY A 85 -5.24 23.80 -13.47
C GLY A 85 -5.49 22.30 -13.19
N PRO A 86 -5.59 21.48 -14.23
CA PRO A 86 -5.82 20.06 -14.07
C PRO A 86 -4.67 19.36 -13.36
N SER A 87 -4.99 18.22 -12.74
CA SER A 87 -3.98 17.30 -12.23
C SER A 87 -3.33 16.58 -13.40
N GLU A 88 -2.02 16.66 -13.48
CA GLU A 88 -1.21 16.09 -14.55
C GLU A 88 0.03 15.42 -13.98
N ALA A 89 0.67 14.54 -14.76
CA ALA A 89 1.93 13.91 -14.37
C ALA A 89 2.94 14.97 -13.91
N MET A 90 3.59 14.71 -12.78
CA MET A 90 4.56 15.64 -12.19
C MET A 90 5.72 15.90 -13.14
N SER A 91 6.03 17.19 -13.38
CA SER A 91 7.15 17.59 -14.23
C SER A 91 7.82 18.88 -13.76
N LYS A 92 9.13 18.98 -13.96
CA LYS A 92 9.92 20.20 -13.63
C LYS A 92 9.45 21.41 -14.42
N SER A 93 9.04 21.23 -15.68
CA SER A 93 8.58 22.30 -16.55
C SER A 93 7.28 22.94 -16.09
N LYS A 94 6.37 22.17 -15.50
CA LYS A 94 5.09 22.65 -14.95
C LYS A 94 5.18 23.01 -13.47
N LYS A 95 6.32 22.78 -12.84
CA LYS A 95 6.57 23.03 -11.40
C LYS A 95 5.55 22.34 -10.46
N ASN A 96 4.88 21.29 -10.90
CA ASN A 96 3.89 20.57 -10.09
C ASN A 96 4.50 19.36 -9.35
N ILE A 97 5.79 19.40 -9.06
CA ILE A 97 6.52 18.34 -8.36
C ILE A 97 6.37 18.51 -6.86
N ILE A 98 6.15 17.40 -6.18
CA ILE A 98 6.30 17.29 -4.73
C ILE A 98 7.65 16.64 -4.46
N ASP A 99 8.46 17.29 -3.61
CA ASP A 99 9.76 16.77 -3.22
C ASP A 99 9.60 15.59 -2.23
N PRO A 100 10.03 14.36 -2.62
CA PRO A 100 9.92 13.20 -1.74
C PRO A 100 10.70 13.36 -0.43
N GLU A 101 11.87 14.02 -0.44
CA GLU A 101 12.67 14.19 0.78
C GLU A 101 11.93 14.99 1.84
N SER A 102 11.26 16.07 1.45
CA SER A 102 10.47 16.88 2.37
C SER A 102 9.33 16.08 2.99
N MET A 103 8.65 15.25 2.21
CA MET A 103 7.59 14.37 2.69
C MET A 103 8.12 13.28 3.62
N ILE A 104 9.25 12.66 3.29
CA ILE A 104 9.89 11.64 4.12
C ILE A 104 10.36 12.23 5.46
N LYS A 105 10.90 13.45 5.46
CA LYS A 105 11.29 14.15 6.71
C LYS A 105 10.11 14.40 7.65
N VAL A 106 8.93 14.68 7.11
CA VAL A 106 7.73 14.99 7.91
C VAL A 106 6.96 13.73 8.33
N TYR A 107 6.75 12.80 7.41
CA TYR A 107 5.83 11.67 7.61
C TYR A 107 6.53 10.31 7.71
N GLY A 108 7.80 10.23 7.34
CA GLY A 108 8.53 8.97 7.20
C GLY A 108 8.30 8.29 5.85
N ALA A 109 9.28 7.49 5.41
CA ALA A 109 9.22 6.79 4.13
C ALA A 109 8.03 5.82 4.04
N ASP A 110 7.72 5.13 5.12
CA ASP A 110 6.62 4.16 5.16
C ASP A 110 5.26 4.80 4.91
N ALA A 111 5.02 6.02 5.40
CA ALA A 111 3.76 6.72 5.16
C ALA A 111 3.59 7.12 3.69
N VAL A 112 4.67 7.57 3.05
CA VAL A 112 4.67 7.89 1.62
C VAL A 112 4.43 6.63 0.79
N ARG A 113 5.14 5.53 1.09
CA ARG A 113 4.94 4.23 0.42
C ARG A 113 3.51 3.73 0.57
N TRP A 114 2.99 3.80 1.80
CA TRP A 114 1.61 3.38 2.10
C TRP A 114 0.58 4.17 1.28
N PHE A 115 0.73 5.49 1.22
CA PHE A 115 -0.15 6.35 0.44
C PHE A 115 -0.14 5.95 -1.05
N ILE A 116 1.04 5.87 -1.67
CA ILE A 116 1.17 5.53 -3.10
C ILE A 116 0.54 4.18 -3.42
N LEU A 117 0.71 3.18 -2.54
CA LEU A 117 0.20 1.83 -2.75
C LEU A 117 -1.30 1.68 -2.42
N SER A 118 -1.88 2.64 -1.68
CA SER A 118 -3.29 2.58 -1.24
C SER A 118 -4.27 3.28 -2.17
N ASP A 119 -3.82 4.31 -2.90
CA ASP A 119 -4.71 5.23 -3.61
C ASP A 119 -5.40 4.57 -4.80
N SER A 120 -4.63 3.93 -5.66
CA SER A 120 -5.13 3.37 -6.92
C SER A 120 -4.49 2.00 -7.22
N PRO A 121 -5.07 1.20 -8.13
CA PRO A 121 -4.36 0.06 -8.70
C PRO A 121 -3.01 0.53 -9.27
N PRO A 122 -1.92 -0.25 -9.11
CA PRO A 122 -0.58 0.22 -9.46
C PRO A 122 -0.37 0.55 -10.95
N ASP A 123 -1.24 0.08 -11.84
CA ASP A 123 -1.27 0.40 -13.27
C ASP A 123 -2.00 1.71 -13.60
N LYS A 124 -2.63 2.35 -12.61
CA LYS A 124 -3.37 3.61 -12.74
C LYS A 124 -2.59 4.77 -12.14
N ASP A 125 -2.92 5.98 -12.62
CA ASP A 125 -2.35 7.20 -12.08
C ASP A 125 -2.78 7.44 -10.63
N VAL A 126 -1.82 7.87 -9.80
CA VAL A 126 -2.03 8.24 -8.40
C VAL A 126 -2.15 9.77 -8.31
N GLN A 127 -3.23 10.24 -7.72
CA GLN A 127 -3.42 11.67 -7.46
C GLN A 127 -2.77 12.03 -6.12
N TRP A 128 -1.72 12.85 -6.15
CA TRP A 128 -1.04 13.25 -4.92
C TRP A 128 -1.95 14.03 -3.99
N SER A 129 -1.93 13.66 -2.72
CA SER A 129 -2.72 14.31 -1.66
C SER A 129 -1.93 14.36 -0.35
N ASN A 130 -1.61 15.57 0.13
CA ASN A 130 -0.99 15.75 1.45
C ASN A 130 -1.89 15.23 2.58
N GLN A 131 -3.21 15.32 2.42
CA GLN A 131 -4.16 14.76 3.38
C GLN A 131 -4.11 13.23 3.37
N GLY A 132 -3.94 12.61 2.20
CA GLY A 132 -3.80 11.16 2.05
C GLY A 132 -2.52 10.64 2.72
N VAL A 133 -1.38 11.33 2.54
CA VAL A 133 -0.13 10.99 3.23
C VAL A 133 -0.26 11.13 4.75
N ASN A 134 -0.89 12.20 5.23
CA ASN A 134 -1.15 12.39 6.67
C ASN A 134 -2.08 11.31 7.25
N ALA A 135 -3.12 10.91 6.51
CA ALA A 135 -4.01 9.82 6.91
C ALA A 135 -3.25 8.49 7.00
N SER A 136 -2.37 8.22 6.02
CA SER A 136 -1.48 7.07 6.01
C SER A 136 -0.57 7.07 7.24
N HIS A 137 0.10 8.18 7.54
CA HIS A 137 0.95 8.31 8.73
C HIS A 137 0.17 8.01 10.01
N LYS A 138 -1.02 8.59 10.19
CA LYS A 138 -1.89 8.33 11.35
C LYS A 138 -2.31 6.87 11.46
N PHE A 139 -2.54 6.19 10.34
CA PHE A 139 -2.87 4.78 10.37
C PHE A 139 -1.68 3.92 10.80
N LEU A 140 -0.48 4.22 10.30
CA LEU A 140 0.73 3.51 10.73
C LEU A 140 1.01 3.70 12.23
N GLN A 141 0.72 4.89 12.79
CA GLN A 141 0.75 5.09 14.24
C GLN A 141 -0.25 4.19 14.99
N LYS A 142 -1.43 3.95 14.41
CA LYS A 142 -2.39 3.00 15.01
C LYS A 142 -1.87 1.55 15.00
N ILE A 143 -1.20 1.13 13.93
CA ILE A 143 -0.54 -0.20 13.87
C ILE A 143 0.55 -0.30 14.94
N TRP A 144 1.38 0.73 15.10
CA TRP A 144 2.37 0.80 16.16
C TRP A 144 1.76 0.64 17.55
N ASN A 145 0.70 1.41 17.84
CA ASN A 145 0.00 1.33 19.12
C ASN A 145 -0.64 -0.05 19.34
N LEU A 146 -1.20 -0.67 18.31
CA LEU A 146 -1.72 -2.04 18.36
C LEU A 146 -0.61 -3.02 18.76
N ASN A 147 0.59 -2.89 18.18
CA ASN A 147 1.75 -3.72 18.54
C ASN A 147 2.08 -3.59 20.04
N LEU A 148 2.16 -2.36 20.57
CA LEU A 148 2.42 -2.12 21.99
C LEU A 148 1.31 -2.68 22.90
N LEU A 149 0.05 -2.54 22.50
CA LEU A 149 -1.09 -3.09 23.24
C LEU A 149 -1.01 -4.62 23.33
N ILE A 150 -0.68 -5.30 22.24
CA ILE A 150 -0.61 -6.77 22.21
C ILE A 150 0.62 -7.28 22.98
N ILE A 151 1.76 -6.60 22.92
CA ILE A 151 2.96 -6.97 23.70
C ILE A 151 2.64 -6.97 25.19
N ASN A 152 1.90 -5.97 25.65
CA ASN A 152 1.54 -5.78 27.06
C ASN A 152 0.20 -6.47 27.45
N HIS A 153 -0.41 -7.16 26.50
CA HIS A 153 -1.72 -7.80 26.74
C HIS A 153 -1.58 -8.98 27.71
N SER A 154 -2.42 -9.00 28.73
CA SER A 154 -2.59 -10.12 29.61
C SER A 154 -4.07 -10.45 29.76
N ASN A 155 -4.48 -11.63 29.35
CA ASN A 155 -5.84 -12.10 29.54
C ASN A 155 -5.82 -13.37 30.42
N LYS A 156 -6.59 -13.35 31.52
CA LYS A 156 -6.71 -14.47 32.44
C LYS A 156 -7.75 -15.51 32.03
N LYS A 157 -8.69 -15.09 31.15
CA LYS A 157 -9.72 -15.98 30.59
C LYS A 157 -9.39 -16.24 29.12
N ILE A 158 -9.19 -17.51 28.81
CA ILE A 158 -8.87 -17.95 27.45
C ILE A 158 -9.93 -18.97 27.03
N SER A 159 -10.53 -18.73 25.86
CA SER A 159 -11.48 -19.65 25.23
C SER A 159 -10.90 -20.21 23.95
N LYS A 160 -10.62 -21.48 23.90
CA LYS A 160 -10.08 -22.16 22.71
C LYS A 160 -10.97 -21.93 21.48
N LYS A 161 -12.29 -21.98 21.65
CA LYS A 161 -13.24 -21.71 20.58
C LYS A 161 -13.10 -20.29 19.99
N VAL A 162 -12.81 -19.30 20.84
CA VAL A 162 -12.63 -17.90 20.41
C VAL A 162 -11.29 -17.73 19.70
N GLU A 163 -10.22 -18.38 20.20
CA GLU A 163 -8.91 -18.39 19.53
C GLU A 163 -8.97 -19.06 18.15
N ASP A 164 -9.66 -20.20 18.03
CA ASP A 164 -9.81 -20.90 16.76
C ASP A 164 -10.58 -20.03 15.77
N ALA A 165 -11.64 -19.35 16.19
CA ALA A 165 -12.37 -18.40 15.35
C ALA A 165 -11.49 -17.22 14.90
N PHE A 166 -10.65 -16.66 15.78
CA PHE A 166 -9.71 -15.61 15.44
C PHE A 166 -8.67 -16.09 14.42
N ASN A 167 -8.09 -17.28 14.65
CA ASN A 167 -7.11 -17.88 13.74
C ASN A 167 -7.72 -18.14 12.35
N ASP A 168 -8.95 -18.66 12.28
CA ASP A 168 -9.65 -18.94 11.03
C ASP A 168 -9.91 -17.64 10.25
N GLU A 169 -10.43 -16.59 10.91
CA GLU A 169 -10.66 -15.28 10.30
C GLU A 169 -9.33 -14.66 9.83
N PHE A 170 -8.28 -14.69 10.64
CA PHE A 170 -6.97 -14.14 10.29
C PHE A 170 -6.33 -14.88 9.11
N ASN A 171 -6.33 -16.23 9.14
CA ASN A 171 -5.77 -17.04 8.08
C ASN A 171 -6.48 -16.84 6.73
N SER A 172 -7.78 -16.55 6.74
CA SER A 172 -8.51 -16.22 5.53
C SER A 172 -8.00 -14.92 4.87
N TYR A 173 -7.68 -13.90 5.68
CA TYR A 173 -7.05 -12.66 5.18
C TYR A 173 -5.65 -12.92 4.64
N VAL A 174 -4.83 -13.72 5.31
CA VAL A 174 -3.47 -14.02 4.83
C VAL A 174 -3.52 -14.72 3.47
N LEU A 175 -4.41 -15.69 3.28
CA LEU A 175 -4.58 -16.37 2.00
C LEU A 175 -5.04 -15.40 0.90
N LYS A 176 -6.02 -14.55 1.21
CA LYS A 176 -6.52 -13.53 0.29
C LYS A 176 -5.43 -12.55 -0.11
N ILE A 177 -4.66 -12.04 0.86
CA ILE A 177 -3.57 -11.10 0.61
C ILE A 177 -2.46 -11.74 -0.22
N THR A 178 -2.12 -13.00 0.03
CA THR A 178 -1.13 -13.74 -0.79
C THR A 178 -1.52 -13.71 -2.27
N ASN A 179 -2.77 -14.07 -2.59
CA ASN A 179 -3.26 -14.03 -3.97
C ASN A 179 -3.30 -12.61 -4.55
N LEU A 180 -3.63 -11.60 -3.75
CA LEU A 180 -3.68 -10.20 -4.19
C LEU A 180 -2.28 -9.67 -4.54
N ILE A 181 -1.25 -10.03 -3.75
CA ILE A 181 0.14 -9.65 -4.03
C ILE A 181 0.63 -10.31 -5.32
N GLU A 182 0.37 -11.59 -5.51
CA GLU A 182 0.74 -12.33 -6.73
C GLU A 182 0.13 -11.69 -7.99
N ASN A 183 -1.03 -11.04 -7.87
CA ASN A 183 -1.72 -10.35 -8.96
C ASN A 183 -1.50 -8.82 -8.96
N PHE A 184 -0.55 -8.29 -8.20
CA PHE A 184 -0.26 -6.85 -8.07
C PHE A 184 -1.46 -5.98 -7.68
N GLN A 185 -2.46 -6.54 -6.99
CA GLN A 185 -3.63 -5.77 -6.49
C GLN A 185 -3.30 -5.10 -5.14
N LEU A 186 -2.26 -4.27 -5.13
CA LEU A 186 -1.65 -3.76 -3.91
C LEU A 186 -2.56 -2.82 -3.11
N ASN A 187 -3.38 -2.02 -3.78
CA ASN A 187 -4.38 -1.19 -3.14
C ASN A 187 -5.46 -2.02 -2.41
N VAL A 188 -5.84 -3.17 -2.97
CA VAL A 188 -6.77 -4.09 -2.31
C VAL A 188 -6.11 -4.79 -1.12
N VAL A 189 -4.80 -5.06 -1.19
CA VAL A 189 -4.03 -5.54 -0.02
C VAL A 189 -4.11 -4.52 1.11
N VAL A 190 -3.86 -3.23 0.82
CA VAL A 190 -3.97 -2.16 1.81
C VAL A 190 -5.35 -2.13 2.47
N ALA A 191 -6.43 -2.25 1.70
CA ALA A 191 -7.79 -2.33 2.25
C ALA A 191 -7.96 -3.53 3.20
N ASN A 192 -7.41 -4.71 2.86
CA ASN A 192 -7.45 -5.88 3.75
C ASN A 192 -6.58 -5.73 5.00
N VAL A 193 -5.52 -4.92 4.95
CA VAL A 193 -4.72 -4.59 6.16
C VAL A 193 -5.53 -3.75 7.15
N TYR A 194 -6.39 -2.83 6.69
CA TYR A 194 -7.35 -2.14 7.57
C TYR A 194 -8.31 -3.12 8.23
N GLU A 195 -8.83 -4.11 7.47
CA GLU A 195 -9.71 -5.15 8.03
C GLU A 195 -8.99 -6.01 9.07
N ILE A 196 -7.73 -6.40 8.84
CA ILE A 196 -6.92 -7.11 9.84
C ILE A 196 -6.72 -6.26 11.10
N TYR A 197 -6.45 -4.96 10.96
CA TYR A 197 -6.37 -4.06 12.10
C TYR A 197 -7.68 -4.05 12.92
N HIS A 198 -8.83 -3.98 12.26
CA HIS A 198 -10.13 -4.07 12.92
C HIS A 198 -10.38 -5.44 13.55
N LEU A 199 -9.92 -6.52 12.90
CA LEU A 199 -9.99 -7.88 13.43
C LEU A 199 -9.25 -7.98 14.77
N PHE A 200 -8.01 -7.49 14.85
CA PHE A 200 -7.26 -7.47 16.11
C PHE A 200 -8.01 -6.70 17.19
N ASN A 201 -8.50 -5.50 16.91
CA ASN A 201 -9.27 -4.71 17.88
C ASN A 201 -10.55 -5.43 18.35
N LYS A 202 -11.25 -6.14 17.45
CA LYS A 202 -12.42 -6.98 17.78
C LYS A 202 -12.08 -8.09 18.75
N TYR A 203 -10.89 -8.69 18.64
CA TYR A 203 -10.50 -9.83 19.45
C TYR A 203 -9.69 -9.47 20.70
N LEU A 204 -9.09 -8.28 20.78
CA LEU A 204 -8.41 -7.78 21.99
C LEU A 204 -9.32 -7.69 23.22
N VAL A 205 -10.63 -7.48 23.00
CA VAL A 205 -11.63 -7.39 24.08
C VAL A 205 -12.31 -8.73 24.37
N LYS A 206 -11.88 -9.82 23.73
CA LYS A 206 -12.44 -11.16 23.88
C LYS A 206 -11.48 -12.08 24.66
N GLU A 207 -11.94 -13.30 24.91
CA GLU A 207 -11.20 -14.32 25.65
C GLU A 207 -10.11 -14.99 24.78
N VAL A 208 -9.19 -14.19 24.20
CA VAL A 208 -8.04 -14.63 23.40
C VAL A 208 -6.77 -14.47 24.22
N GLY A 209 -5.93 -15.51 24.25
CA GLY A 209 -4.68 -15.49 24.96
C GLY A 209 -3.61 -14.61 24.29
N SER A 210 -2.72 -14.08 25.11
CA SER A 210 -1.59 -13.24 24.66
C SER A 210 -0.73 -13.93 23.60
N GLU A 211 -0.45 -15.22 23.75
CA GLU A 211 0.37 -15.98 22.80
C GLU A 211 -0.30 -16.10 21.43
N CYS A 212 -1.62 -16.33 21.39
CA CYS A 212 -2.37 -16.39 20.14
C CYS A 212 -2.37 -15.03 19.41
N LEU A 213 -2.56 -13.93 20.16
CA LEU A 213 -2.49 -12.58 19.61
C LEU A 213 -1.09 -12.25 19.06
N LYS A 214 -0.04 -12.53 19.82
CA LYS A 214 1.36 -12.27 19.42
C LYS A 214 1.75 -13.07 18.18
N LYS A 215 1.42 -14.36 18.12
CA LYS A 215 1.68 -15.22 16.96
C LYS A 215 1.05 -14.65 15.67
N ASN A 216 -0.21 -14.27 15.74
CA ASN A 216 -0.90 -13.68 14.58
C ASN A 216 -0.38 -12.27 14.25
N LEU A 217 0.03 -11.50 15.27
CA LEU A 217 0.65 -10.18 15.06
C LEU A 217 2.00 -10.30 14.34
N VAL A 218 2.85 -11.27 14.68
CA VAL A 218 4.08 -11.58 13.96
C VAL A 218 3.79 -11.83 12.48
N ASN A 219 2.81 -12.68 12.19
CA ASN A 219 2.40 -12.96 10.81
C ASN A 219 1.86 -11.70 10.11
N PHE A 220 1.10 -10.87 10.80
CA PHE A 220 0.61 -9.59 10.28
C PHE A 220 1.74 -8.64 9.93
N MET A 221 2.75 -8.51 10.81
CA MET A 221 3.92 -7.67 10.53
C MET A 221 4.70 -8.20 9.32
N LYS A 222 4.89 -9.51 9.19
CA LYS A 222 5.54 -10.14 8.01
C LYS A 222 4.81 -9.83 6.71
N ILE A 223 3.48 -9.82 6.71
CA ILE A 223 2.64 -9.49 5.54
C ILE A 223 2.86 -8.04 5.08
N ILE A 224 3.02 -7.10 6.01
CA ILE A 224 3.12 -5.68 5.68
C ILE A 224 4.56 -5.20 5.41
N ILE A 225 5.60 -6.04 5.58
CA ILE A 225 7.00 -5.69 5.26
C ILE A 225 7.14 -5.10 3.85
N PRO A 226 6.56 -5.65 2.77
CA PRO A 226 6.71 -5.10 1.43
C PRO A 226 6.15 -3.67 1.29
N PHE A 227 5.22 -3.29 2.15
CA PHE A 227 4.55 -1.99 2.13
C PHE A 227 5.23 -0.97 3.05
N VAL A 228 5.48 -1.36 4.29
CA VAL A 228 5.99 -0.51 5.38
C VAL A 228 7.15 -1.19 6.12
N PRO A 229 8.30 -1.34 5.47
CA PRO A 229 9.40 -2.14 5.98
C PRO A 229 9.95 -1.65 7.32
N HIS A 230 10.05 -0.33 7.54
CA HIS A 230 10.64 0.21 8.77
C HIS A 230 9.75 -0.07 9.98
N LEU A 231 8.45 0.24 9.88
CA LEU A 231 7.48 -0.04 10.93
C LEU A 231 7.39 -1.53 11.24
N ALA A 232 7.28 -2.36 10.19
CA ALA A 232 7.11 -3.80 10.36
C ALA A 232 8.32 -4.45 11.03
N ASN A 233 9.54 -4.10 10.61
CA ASN A 233 10.76 -4.64 11.22
C ASN A 233 10.93 -4.18 12.68
N GLU A 234 10.65 -2.91 13.00
CA GLU A 234 10.69 -2.41 14.37
C GLU A 234 9.68 -3.13 15.28
N CYS A 235 8.47 -3.40 14.77
CA CYS A 235 7.46 -4.17 15.49
C CYS A 235 7.90 -5.62 15.72
N LEU A 236 8.48 -6.28 14.72
CA LEU A 236 9.00 -7.64 14.82
C LEU A 236 10.15 -7.73 15.81
N GLN A 237 11.07 -6.76 15.83
CA GLN A 237 12.15 -6.69 16.79
C GLN A 237 11.61 -6.61 18.25
N LYS A 238 10.57 -5.80 18.49
CA LYS A 238 9.91 -5.71 19.80
C LYS A 238 9.18 -7.00 20.21
N LEU A 239 8.81 -7.83 19.25
CA LEU A 239 8.22 -9.16 19.48
C LEU A 239 9.30 -10.25 19.61
N ASN A 240 10.59 -9.91 19.58
CA ASN A 240 11.75 -10.82 19.57
C ASN A 240 11.71 -11.84 18.41
N GLU A 241 11.14 -11.47 17.27
CA GLU A 241 11.09 -12.31 16.09
C GLU A 241 12.39 -12.15 15.26
N THR A 242 13.07 -13.25 15.00
CA THR A 242 14.35 -13.28 14.27
C THR A 242 14.21 -13.72 12.82
N GLU A 243 13.18 -14.51 12.49
CA GLU A 243 12.93 -15.03 11.15
C GLU A 243 12.00 -14.06 10.38
N ILE A 244 12.55 -12.94 9.93
CA ILE A 244 11.79 -11.84 9.32
C ILE A 244 11.37 -12.17 7.87
N SER A 245 12.18 -12.92 7.12
CA SER A 245 12.03 -13.11 5.67
C SER A 245 10.98 -14.15 5.26
N ALA A 246 10.51 -14.99 6.19
CA ALA A 246 9.58 -16.07 5.86
C ALA A 246 8.14 -15.54 5.76
N TRP A 247 7.53 -15.71 4.57
CA TRP A 247 6.11 -15.46 4.39
C TRP A 247 5.25 -16.38 5.28
N PRO A 248 4.16 -15.89 5.88
CA PRO A 248 3.32 -16.70 6.76
C PRO A 248 2.79 -17.96 6.07
N LYS A 249 3.07 -19.12 6.64
CA LYS A 249 2.56 -20.40 6.14
C LYS A 249 1.19 -20.68 6.76
N ILE A 250 0.22 -21.01 5.93
CA ILE A 250 -1.14 -21.34 6.34
C ILE A 250 -1.45 -22.77 5.95
N ASP A 251 -2.02 -23.52 6.88
CA ASP A 251 -2.66 -24.79 6.54
C ASP A 251 -4.02 -24.52 5.87
N LYS A 252 -4.09 -24.75 4.55
CA LYS A 252 -5.32 -24.56 3.77
C LYS A 252 -6.48 -25.45 4.24
N LYS A 253 -6.19 -26.53 4.97
CA LYS A 253 -7.21 -27.43 5.51
C LYS A 253 -7.95 -26.86 6.72
N SER A 254 -7.33 -25.91 7.43
CA SER A 254 -7.93 -25.25 8.61
C SER A 254 -8.91 -24.13 8.24
N ILE A 255 -8.93 -23.69 6.99
CA ILE A 255 -9.84 -22.63 6.56
C ILE A 255 -11.19 -23.25 6.25
N LYS A 256 -12.15 -23.03 7.15
CA LYS A 256 -13.56 -23.32 6.89
C LYS A 256 -13.99 -22.50 5.67
N LYS A 257 -14.66 -23.13 4.69
CA LYS A 257 -15.29 -22.43 3.57
C LYS A 257 -16.17 -21.32 4.16
N GLN A 258 -15.76 -20.06 3.99
CA GLN A 258 -16.66 -18.96 4.33
C GLN A 258 -17.83 -19.01 3.36
N LEU A 259 -19.03 -19.12 3.88
CA LEU A 259 -20.24 -18.92 3.12
C LEU A 259 -20.25 -17.46 2.64
N ILE A 260 -20.31 -17.27 1.33
CA ILE A 260 -20.34 -15.93 0.74
C ILE A 260 -21.80 -15.46 0.77
N LYS A 261 -22.06 -14.44 1.58
CA LYS A 261 -23.38 -13.79 1.56
C LYS A 261 -23.50 -12.94 0.31
N MET A 262 -24.41 -13.33 -0.58
CA MET A 262 -24.74 -12.57 -1.79
C MET A 262 -26.11 -11.90 -1.64
N ALA A 263 -26.11 -10.57 -1.76
CA ALA A 263 -27.38 -9.83 -1.80
C ALA A 263 -28.02 -9.97 -3.18
N VAL A 264 -29.22 -10.52 -3.21
CA VAL A 264 -30.05 -10.59 -4.43
C VAL A 264 -30.82 -9.29 -4.55
N GLN A 265 -30.60 -8.54 -5.62
CA GLN A 265 -31.26 -7.27 -5.88
C GLN A 265 -32.18 -7.36 -7.10
N ILE A 266 -33.38 -6.79 -6.97
CA ILE A 266 -34.33 -6.58 -8.08
C ILE A 266 -34.61 -5.08 -8.15
N ASN A 267 -34.34 -4.48 -9.31
CA ASN A 267 -34.50 -3.03 -9.55
C ASN A 267 -33.80 -2.17 -8.49
N GLY A 268 -32.52 -2.53 -8.13
CA GLY A 268 -31.72 -1.80 -7.16
C GLY A 268 -32.12 -1.94 -5.70
N LYS A 269 -33.15 -2.73 -5.38
CA LYS A 269 -33.58 -3.02 -4.01
C LYS A 269 -33.18 -4.45 -3.63
N THR A 270 -32.50 -4.60 -2.51
CA THR A 270 -32.17 -5.92 -1.95
C THR A 270 -33.47 -6.64 -1.57
N ARG A 271 -33.65 -7.84 -2.09
CA ARG A 271 -34.82 -8.69 -1.86
C ARG A 271 -34.53 -9.88 -0.99
N ASP A 272 -33.28 -10.40 -1.11
CA ASP A 272 -32.85 -11.57 -0.35
C ASP A 272 -31.34 -11.56 -0.17
N VAL A 273 -30.85 -12.40 0.76
CA VAL A 273 -29.43 -12.64 1.00
C VAL A 273 -29.24 -14.15 1.03
N ILE A 274 -28.56 -14.70 0.02
CA ILE A 274 -28.24 -16.13 -0.07
C ILE A 274 -26.83 -16.38 0.47
N GLU A 275 -26.63 -17.51 1.17
CA GLU A 275 -25.34 -17.97 1.71
C GLU A 275 -24.81 -19.15 0.90
#